data_f61d1bdded981f471b58956592dd553f
#
_entry.id   f61d1bdded981f471b58956592dd553f
#
_cell.length_a   1.000
_cell.length_b   1.000
_cell.length_c   1.000
_cell.angle_alpha   90.00
_cell.angle_beta   90.00
_cell.angle_gamma   90.00
#
_symmetry.space_group_name_H-M   'P 1'
#
loop_
_entity.id
_entity.type
_entity.pdbx_description
1 polymer ?
#
loop_
_entity_poly.entity_id
_entity_poly.type
_entity_poly.pdbx_seq_one_letter_code
_entity_poly.pdbx_strand_id
1 'polypeptide(L)'
;MPCRVLRKWQENLPEAHFVNQYGPTEATASCTYYSVDHTVEDDEVLPIGKAYDNYRVFLIDEHGNEPAVGEQGEICVCGPILALGYYNDPERTAAAFTLNPLNKAYPERMYRTGDYGRLDEDGILHFCGRMDRQIKHMGHRVELDEVEHAANVVDGVAESCVIYNKAKEVLILFYTGDCDRRSLELALRDEPPGF
;
A
#
# COMPACT_ATOMS: atom_id res chain seq x y z
N MET A 1 -3.43 -7.65 10.03
CA MET A 1 -3.98 -7.80 11.41
C MET A 1 -2.80 -7.80 12.37
N PRO A 2 -2.83 -7.11 13.54
CA PRO A 2 -1.73 -7.19 14.52
C PRO A 2 -1.57 -8.61 15.06
N CYS A 3 -0.32 -9.08 15.20
CA CYS A 3 -0.04 -10.45 15.65
C CYS A 3 -0.57 -10.77 17.04
N ARG A 4 -0.60 -9.79 17.96
CA ARG A 4 -1.27 -9.94 19.27
C ARG A 4 -2.77 -10.32 19.19
N VAL A 5 -3.44 -9.95 18.08
CA VAL A 5 -4.84 -10.32 17.83
C VAL A 5 -4.91 -11.70 17.20
N LEU A 6 -4.03 -11.97 16.24
CA LEU A 6 -3.90 -13.29 15.62
C LEU A 6 -3.62 -14.38 16.65
N ARG A 7 -2.71 -14.12 17.61
CA ARG A 7 -2.39 -15.06 18.68
C ARG A 7 -3.62 -15.46 19.49
N LYS A 8 -4.48 -14.50 19.82
CA LYS A 8 -5.76 -14.81 20.50
C LYS A 8 -6.66 -15.72 19.68
N TRP A 9 -6.67 -15.56 18.35
CA TRP A 9 -7.39 -16.46 17.48
C TRP A 9 -6.77 -17.86 17.45
N GLN A 10 -5.43 -17.96 17.41
CA GLN A 10 -4.73 -19.24 17.46
C GLN A 10 -5.01 -20.00 18.78
N GLU A 11 -5.04 -19.28 19.92
CA GLU A 11 -5.36 -19.85 21.22
C GLU A 11 -6.80 -20.39 21.31
N ASN A 12 -7.77 -19.75 20.65
CA ASN A 12 -9.18 -20.11 20.72
C ASN A 12 -9.63 -21.05 19.56
N LEU A 13 -8.87 -21.10 18.50
CA LEU A 13 -9.15 -21.92 17.31
C LEU A 13 -7.90 -22.71 16.87
N PRO A 14 -7.43 -23.67 17.69
CA PRO A 14 -6.17 -24.37 17.44
C PRO A 14 -6.15 -25.21 16.15
N GLU A 15 -7.33 -25.58 15.64
CA GLU A 15 -7.44 -26.35 14.38
C GLU A 15 -7.59 -25.46 13.14
N ALA A 16 -7.62 -24.12 13.30
CA ALA A 16 -7.77 -23.21 12.19
C ALA A 16 -6.42 -22.96 11.51
N HIS A 17 -6.45 -22.88 10.17
CA HIS A 17 -5.32 -22.44 9.38
C HIS A 17 -5.38 -20.94 9.16
N PHE A 18 -4.31 -20.23 9.53
CA PHE A 18 -4.21 -18.78 9.36
C PHE A 18 -3.30 -18.45 8.18
N VAL A 19 -3.77 -17.56 7.34
CA VAL A 19 -3.03 -17.11 6.15
C VAL A 19 -2.99 -15.59 6.12
N ASN A 20 -1.79 -15.03 6.07
CA ASN A 20 -1.61 -13.61 5.79
C ASN A 20 -1.63 -13.39 4.29
N GLN A 21 -2.42 -12.42 3.83
CA GLN A 21 -2.56 -12.11 2.40
C GLN A 21 -2.23 -10.65 2.14
N TYR A 22 -1.62 -10.40 0.98
CA TYR A 22 -1.35 -9.05 0.50
C TYR A 22 -1.80 -8.91 -0.95
N GLY A 23 -2.29 -7.73 -1.28
CA GLY A 23 -2.58 -7.32 -2.63
C GLY A 23 -3.30 -5.97 -2.66
N PRO A 24 -3.03 -5.16 -3.68
CA PRO A 24 -3.74 -3.92 -3.94
C PRO A 24 -5.09 -4.20 -4.65
N THR A 25 -6.00 -3.24 -4.61
CA THR A 25 -7.29 -3.29 -5.31
C THR A 25 -7.11 -3.47 -6.81
N GLU A 26 -6.07 -2.87 -7.37
CA GLU A 26 -5.70 -2.92 -8.79
C GLU A 26 -5.26 -4.32 -9.25
N ALA A 27 -4.95 -5.22 -8.29
CA ALA A 27 -4.67 -6.64 -8.51
C ALA A 27 -5.72 -7.53 -7.82
N THR A 28 -6.97 -7.14 -7.83
CA THR A 28 -8.16 -7.92 -7.40
C THR A 28 -7.98 -8.54 -6.01
N ALA A 29 -7.79 -7.69 -5.00
CA ALA A 29 -7.74 -7.96 -3.56
C ALA A 29 -6.48 -8.62 -3.03
N SER A 30 -5.99 -9.72 -3.59
CA SER A 30 -4.76 -10.35 -3.10
C SER A 30 -3.97 -11.03 -4.21
N CYS A 31 -2.65 -10.90 -4.15
CA CYS A 31 -1.72 -11.49 -5.11
C CYS A 31 -0.64 -12.36 -4.45
N THR A 32 -0.48 -12.28 -3.12
CA THR A 32 0.43 -13.14 -2.35
C THR A 32 -0.23 -13.70 -1.11
N TYR A 33 0.37 -14.75 -0.57
CA TYR A 33 -0.06 -15.37 0.67
C TYR A 33 1.13 -15.91 1.47
N TYR A 34 0.97 -15.91 2.78
CA TYR A 34 1.88 -16.55 3.74
C TYR A 34 1.06 -17.39 4.72
N SER A 35 1.29 -18.71 4.73
CA SER A 35 0.67 -19.62 5.70
C SER A 35 1.40 -19.50 7.03
N VAL A 36 0.66 -19.21 8.09
CA VAL A 36 1.21 -19.07 9.45
C VAL A 36 1.12 -20.42 10.13
N ASP A 37 2.24 -21.13 10.18
CA ASP A 37 2.36 -22.51 10.71
C ASP A 37 2.98 -22.58 12.12
N HIS A 38 3.16 -21.43 12.75
CA HIS A 38 3.70 -21.27 14.10
C HIS A 38 2.80 -20.37 14.96
N THR A 39 3.00 -20.40 16.28
CA THR A 39 2.37 -19.44 17.19
C THR A 39 3.09 -18.11 17.08
N VAL A 40 2.35 -17.05 16.72
CA VAL A 40 2.95 -15.73 16.50
C VAL A 40 3.29 -15.03 17.82
N GLU A 41 4.34 -14.22 17.81
CA GLU A 41 4.66 -13.31 18.91
C GLU A 41 3.89 -11.99 18.76
N ASP A 42 3.68 -11.26 19.87
CA ASP A 42 2.80 -10.07 19.90
C ASP A 42 3.30 -8.92 19.00
N ASP A 43 4.61 -8.78 18.84
CA ASP A 43 5.31 -7.75 18.08
C ASP A 43 5.86 -8.25 16.73
N GLU A 44 5.55 -9.49 16.38
CA GLU A 44 5.98 -10.08 15.13
C GLU A 44 5.37 -9.35 13.92
N VAL A 45 6.17 -9.22 12.87
CA VAL A 45 5.74 -8.74 11.55
C VAL A 45 5.74 -9.89 10.56
N LEU A 46 4.55 -10.38 10.23
CA LEU A 46 4.41 -11.47 9.29
C LEU A 46 4.84 -11.06 7.88
N PRO A 47 5.52 -11.97 7.15
CA PRO A 47 5.75 -11.80 5.72
C PRO A 47 4.42 -11.68 4.95
N ILE A 48 4.50 -11.10 3.75
CA ILE A 48 3.39 -11.15 2.79
C ILE A 48 3.47 -12.37 1.87
N GLY A 49 4.56 -13.13 1.96
CA GLY A 49 4.66 -14.50 1.48
C GLY A 49 5.06 -14.65 0.02
N LYS A 50 4.42 -15.58 -0.68
CA LYS A 50 4.68 -15.92 -2.09
C LYS A 50 3.49 -15.58 -2.97
N ALA A 51 3.75 -15.33 -4.25
CA ALA A 51 2.69 -15.16 -5.23
C ALA A 51 1.82 -16.42 -5.36
N TYR A 52 0.53 -16.24 -5.67
CA TYR A 52 -0.29 -17.36 -6.13
C TYR A 52 0.17 -17.86 -7.51
N ASP A 53 -0.08 -19.12 -7.81
CA ASP A 53 0.45 -19.80 -9.00
C ASP A 53 0.19 -19.11 -10.35
N ASN A 54 -0.92 -18.40 -10.46
CA ASN A 54 -1.31 -17.70 -11.70
C ASN A 54 -0.79 -16.28 -11.81
N TYR A 55 -0.03 -15.81 -10.80
CA TYR A 55 0.45 -14.43 -10.69
C TYR A 55 1.96 -14.40 -10.63
N ARG A 56 2.53 -13.30 -11.09
CA ARG A 56 3.93 -13.00 -10.87
C ARG A 56 4.01 -11.75 -10.00
N VAL A 57 4.63 -11.91 -8.85
CA VAL A 57 4.98 -10.80 -7.96
C VAL A 57 6.49 -10.79 -7.83
N PHE A 58 7.09 -9.65 -8.10
CA PHE A 58 8.53 -9.47 -8.15
C PHE A 58 8.89 -8.04 -7.72
N LEU A 59 10.18 -7.80 -7.51
CA LEU A 59 10.70 -6.50 -7.11
C LEU A 59 11.45 -5.85 -8.27
N ILE A 60 11.36 -4.53 -8.36
CA ILE A 60 12.22 -3.72 -9.22
C ILE A 60 12.87 -2.58 -8.43
N ASP A 61 14.14 -2.32 -8.72
CA ASP A 61 14.87 -1.17 -8.20
C ASP A 61 14.52 0.12 -8.96
N GLU A 62 15.12 1.23 -8.57
CA GLU A 62 14.95 2.54 -9.23
C GLU A 62 15.44 2.57 -10.68
N HIS A 63 16.27 1.60 -11.09
CA HIS A 63 16.81 1.47 -12.44
C HIS A 63 16.02 0.47 -13.30
N GLY A 64 14.99 -0.17 -12.73
CA GLY A 64 14.17 -1.17 -13.42
C GLY A 64 14.80 -2.56 -13.47
N ASN A 65 15.77 -2.86 -12.60
CA ASN A 65 16.37 -4.18 -12.47
C ASN A 65 15.79 -4.93 -11.27
N GLU A 66 16.00 -6.24 -11.24
CA GLU A 66 15.68 -7.06 -10.07
C GLU A 66 16.73 -6.82 -8.98
N PRO A 67 16.35 -6.39 -7.75
CA PRO A 67 17.29 -6.19 -6.65
C PRO A 67 17.85 -7.51 -6.15
N ALA A 68 19.02 -7.50 -5.52
CA ALA A 68 19.59 -8.67 -4.89
C ALA A 68 18.74 -9.14 -3.69
N VAL A 69 18.90 -10.41 -3.32
CA VAL A 69 18.23 -10.98 -2.13
C VAL A 69 18.56 -10.15 -0.90
N GLY A 70 17.53 -9.76 -0.14
CA GLY A 70 17.65 -8.89 1.04
C GLY A 70 17.60 -7.39 0.74
N GLU A 71 17.82 -6.98 -0.51
CA GLU A 71 17.66 -5.58 -0.91
C GLU A 71 16.20 -5.21 -1.15
N GLN A 72 15.90 -3.93 -1.02
CA GLN A 72 14.55 -3.41 -1.22
C GLN A 72 14.31 -3.04 -2.69
N GLY A 73 13.09 -3.31 -3.14
CA GLY A 73 12.58 -2.84 -4.42
C GLY A 73 11.09 -2.59 -4.36
N GLU A 74 10.56 -1.92 -5.38
CA GLU A 74 9.12 -1.74 -5.52
C GLU A 74 8.46 -3.07 -5.88
N ILE A 75 7.39 -3.42 -5.17
CA ILE A 75 6.58 -4.60 -5.44
C ILE A 75 5.79 -4.37 -6.73
N CYS A 76 5.99 -5.23 -7.71
CA CYS A 76 5.28 -5.21 -8.98
C CYS A 76 4.50 -6.50 -9.19
N VAL A 77 3.34 -6.39 -9.85
CA VAL A 77 2.43 -7.52 -10.07
C VAL A 77 2.16 -7.66 -11.57
N CYS A 78 2.25 -8.90 -12.09
CA CYS A 78 1.80 -9.29 -13.43
C CYS A 78 0.77 -10.42 -13.32
N GLY A 79 -0.09 -10.52 -14.31
CA GLY A 79 -1.02 -11.63 -14.44
C GLY A 79 -2.44 -11.21 -14.76
N PRO A 80 -3.36 -12.18 -14.86
CA PRO A 80 -4.74 -11.96 -15.29
C PRO A 80 -5.61 -11.20 -14.28
N ILE A 81 -5.12 -10.99 -13.06
CA ILE A 81 -5.82 -10.27 -11.98
C ILE A 81 -5.73 -8.76 -12.09
N LEU A 82 -4.88 -8.24 -12.98
CA LEU A 82 -4.71 -6.81 -13.11
C LEU A 82 -5.96 -6.14 -13.65
N ALA A 83 -6.39 -5.08 -12.97
CA ALA A 83 -7.45 -4.20 -13.47
C ALA A 83 -7.06 -3.59 -14.84
N LEU A 84 -8.04 -3.15 -15.60
CA LEU A 84 -7.81 -2.50 -16.90
C LEU A 84 -7.16 -1.11 -16.74
N GLY A 85 -7.38 -0.47 -15.59
CA GLY A 85 -6.87 0.85 -15.23
C GLY A 85 -7.84 1.58 -14.33
N TYR A 86 -7.57 2.86 -14.12
CA TYR A 86 -8.46 3.76 -13.39
C TYR A 86 -9.53 4.32 -14.32
N TYR A 87 -10.78 4.37 -13.84
CA TYR A 87 -11.90 4.86 -14.63
C TYR A 87 -11.71 6.35 -14.96
N ASN A 88 -11.82 6.66 -16.24
CA ASN A 88 -11.68 8.02 -16.79
C ASN A 88 -10.39 8.77 -16.39
N ASP A 89 -9.33 8.02 -16.05
CA ASP A 89 -8.02 8.56 -15.69
C ASP A 89 -6.90 7.83 -16.46
N PRO A 90 -6.67 8.19 -17.72
CA PRO A 90 -5.66 7.55 -18.56
C PRO A 90 -4.23 7.89 -18.11
N GLU A 91 -3.99 9.06 -17.51
CA GLU A 91 -2.67 9.49 -17.08
C GLU A 91 -2.22 8.66 -15.88
N ARG A 92 -3.03 8.56 -14.85
CA ARG A 92 -2.78 7.70 -13.68
C ARG A 92 -2.68 6.23 -14.09
N THR A 93 -3.52 5.79 -15.04
CA THR A 93 -3.44 4.43 -15.57
C THR A 93 -2.08 4.16 -16.22
N ALA A 94 -1.61 5.06 -17.09
CA ALA A 94 -0.32 4.90 -17.77
C ALA A 94 0.87 4.95 -16.80
N ALA A 95 0.78 5.72 -15.72
CA ALA A 95 1.81 5.80 -14.69
C ALA A 95 1.92 4.52 -13.85
N ALA A 96 0.77 3.93 -13.47
CA ALA A 96 0.74 2.77 -12.57
C ALA A 96 0.79 1.42 -13.31
N PHE A 97 0.18 1.33 -14.50
CA PHE A 97 0.16 0.10 -15.31
C PHE A 97 1.13 0.22 -16.49
N THR A 98 2.36 -0.20 -16.25
CA THR A 98 3.48 -0.08 -17.21
C THR A 98 3.84 -1.42 -17.84
N LEU A 99 4.88 -1.44 -18.65
CA LEU A 99 5.48 -2.67 -19.16
C LEU A 99 6.55 -3.18 -18.20
N ASN A 100 6.60 -4.50 -18.01
CA ASN A 100 7.60 -5.16 -17.19
C ASN A 100 9.00 -5.01 -17.82
N PRO A 101 9.93 -4.27 -17.19
CA PRO A 101 11.26 -4.04 -17.73
C PRO A 101 12.14 -5.30 -17.72
N LEU A 102 11.80 -6.30 -16.89
CA LEU A 102 12.55 -7.55 -16.78
C LEU A 102 12.18 -8.55 -17.89
N ASN A 103 10.99 -8.42 -18.49
CA ASN A 103 10.57 -9.29 -19.59
C ASN A 103 11.03 -8.73 -20.93
N LYS A 104 12.02 -9.40 -21.54
CA LYS A 104 12.56 -9.01 -22.86
C LYS A 104 11.95 -9.80 -24.02
N ALA A 105 11.14 -10.82 -23.74
CA ALA A 105 10.60 -11.71 -24.76
C ALA A 105 9.33 -11.16 -25.43
N TYR A 106 8.46 -10.50 -24.65
CA TYR A 106 7.23 -9.89 -25.14
C TYR A 106 6.79 -8.75 -24.21
N PRO A 107 5.96 -7.80 -24.70
CA PRO A 107 5.38 -6.76 -23.88
C PRO A 107 4.46 -7.36 -22.83
N GLU A 108 4.87 -7.36 -21.57
CA GLU A 108 4.09 -7.86 -20.45
C GLU A 108 3.64 -6.68 -19.59
N ARG A 109 2.32 -6.57 -19.39
CA ARG A 109 1.76 -5.52 -18.56
C ARG A 109 1.97 -5.84 -17.10
N MET A 110 2.43 -4.86 -16.31
CA MET A 110 2.56 -4.95 -14.87
C MET A 110 1.87 -3.78 -14.18
N TYR A 111 1.52 -3.96 -12.92
CA TYR A 111 1.09 -2.92 -12.01
C TYR A 111 2.22 -2.58 -11.03
N ARG A 112 2.52 -1.33 -10.89
CA ARG A 112 3.43 -0.76 -9.91
C ARG A 112 2.64 -0.41 -8.67
N THR A 113 2.92 -1.07 -7.53
CA THR A 113 2.09 -0.93 -6.33
C THR A 113 2.38 0.33 -5.51
N GLY A 114 3.56 0.91 -5.68
CA GLY A 114 4.09 1.95 -4.80
C GLY A 114 4.51 1.43 -3.43
N ASP A 115 4.44 0.13 -3.20
CA ASP A 115 4.89 -0.54 -1.99
C ASP A 115 6.32 -1.04 -2.14
N TYR A 116 7.15 -0.89 -1.12
CA TYR A 116 8.46 -1.52 -1.05
C TYR A 116 8.39 -2.89 -0.38
N GLY A 117 9.16 -3.81 -0.90
CA GLY A 117 9.38 -5.13 -0.32
C GLY A 117 10.83 -5.56 -0.43
N ARG A 118 11.15 -6.66 0.20
CA ARG A 118 12.41 -7.40 0.04
C ARG A 118 12.14 -8.89 0.04
N LEU A 119 12.89 -9.63 -0.75
CA LEU A 119 12.89 -11.09 -0.72
C LEU A 119 13.96 -11.58 0.26
N ASP A 120 13.64 -12.57 1.07
CA ASP A 120 14.64 -13.29 1.86
C ASP A 120 15.28 -14.44 1.06
N GLU A 121 16.18 -15.19 1.71
CA GLU A 121 16.91 -16.32 1.11
C GLU A 121 15.99 -17.48 0.69
N ASP A 122 14.80 -17.60 1.30
CA ASP A 122 13.77 -18.59 0.99
C ASP A 122 12.79 -18.11 -0.09
N GLY A 123 13.00 -16.92 -0.62
CA GLY A 123 12.14 -16.28 -1.61
C GLY A 123 10.78 -15.84 -1.04
N ILE A 124 10.72 -15.60 0.25
CA ILE A 124 9.55 -15.04 0.93
C ILE A 124 9.59 -13.52 0.85
N LEU A 125 8.50 -12.92 0.43
CA LEU A 125 8.37 -11.47 0.31
C LEU A 125 7.95 -10.84 1.65
N HIS A 126 8.71 -9.85 2.06
CA HIS A 126 8.46 -9.02 3.23
C HIS A 126 8.05 -7.61 2.79
N PHE A 127 7.03 -7.06 3.42
CA PHE A 127 6.60 -5.67 3.19
C PHE A 127 7.52 -4.71 3.95
N CYS A 128 8.03 -3.69 3.27
CA CYS A 128 8.97 -2.71 3.83
C CYS A 128 8.40 -1.29 3.96
N GLY A 129 7.14 -1.09 3.59
CA GLY A 129 6.50 0.22 3.62
C GLY A 129 6.08 0.71 2.24
N ARG A 130 5.71 1.99 2.16
CA ARG A 130 5.31 2.63 0.90
C ARG A 130 6.35 3.63 0.41
N MET A 131 6.41 3.78 -0.92
CA MET A 131 7.20 4.82 -1.58
C MET A 131 6.59 6.21 -1.38
N ASP A 132 5.29 6.29 -1.33
CA ASP A 132 4.49 7.49 -1.22
C ASP A 132 3.98 7.71 0.21
N ARG A 133 3.26 8.78 0.39
CA ARG A 133 2.65 9.15 1.67
C ARG A 133 1.25 8.56 1.88
N GLN A 134 0.91 7.52 1.12
CA GLN A 134 -0.35 6.83 1.25
C GLN A 134 -0.43 6.01 2.54
N ILE A 135 -1.55 6.05 3.19
CA ILE A 135 -1.83 5.29 4.42
C ILE A 135 -3.11 4.49 4.30
N LYS A 136 -3.28 3.54 5.22
CA LYS A 136 -4.57 2.88 5.45
C LYS A 136 -5.14 3.40 6.77
N HIS A 137 -6.22 4.18 6.70
CA HIS A 137 -6.90 4.75 7.87
C HIS A 137 -8.34 4.24 7.96
N MET A 138 -8.70 3.58 9.05
CA MET A 138 -10.04 2.99 9.29
C MET A 138 -10.57 2.13 8.13
N GLY A 139 -9.67 1.43 7.43
CA GLY A 139 -10.02 0.59 6.26
C GLY A 139 -10.00 1.31 4.92
N HIS A 140 -9.94 2.63 4.91
CA HIS A 140 -9.84 3.44 3.69
C HIS A 140 -8.38 3.67 3.29
N ARG A 141 -8.15 3.73 1.99
CA ARG A 141 -6.89 4.13 1.40
C ARG A 141 -6.87 5.66 1.31
N VAL A 142 -5.94 6.31 1.99
CA VAL A 142 -5.85 7.77 2.07
C VAL A 142 -4.49 8.23 1.58
N GLU A 143 -4.50 9.11 0.59
CA GLU A 143 -3.32 9.81 0.11
C GLU A 143 -3.15 11.08 0.95
N LEU A 144 -2.07 11.18 1.75
CA LEU A 144 -1.84 12.36 2.57
C LEU A 144 -1.66 13.63 1.72
N ASP A 145 -1.10 13.47 0.52
CA ASP A 145 -0.89 14.56 -0.43
C ASP A 145 -2.22 15.09 -1.00
N GLU A 146 -3.25 14.24 -1.18
CA GLU A 146 -4.60 14.68 -1.57
C GLU A 146 -5.25 15.51 -0.45
N VAL A 147 -5.04 15.12 0.82
CA VAL A 147 -5.54 15.89 1.97
C VAL A 147 -4.84 17.24 2.07
N GLU A 148 -3.52 17.30 1.85
CA GLU A 148 -2.77 18.56 1.79
C GLU A 148 -3.24 19.45 0.64
N HIS A 149 -3.45 18.87 -0.55
CA HIS A 149 -3.97 19.60 -1.69
C HIS A 149 -5.34 20.22 -1.39
N ALA A 150 -6.27 19.43 -0.84
CA ALA A 150 -7.59 19.91 -0.45
C ALA A 150 -7.52 21.03 0.59
N ALA A 151 -6.57 20.97 1.53
CA ALA A 151 -6.36 22.04 2.51
C ALA A 151 -5.76 23.30 1.87
N ASN A 152 -4.81 23.15 0.94
CA ASN A 152 -4.11 24.27 0.31
C ASN A 152 -4.98 25.08 -0.67
N VAL A 153 -6.11 24.54 -1.15
CA VAL A 153 -7.05 25.30 -1.99
C VAL A 153 -8.07 26.12 -1.17
N VAL A 154 -8.07 25.98 0.16
CA VAL A 154 -8.96 26.75 1.04
C VAL A 154 -8.44 28.17 1.21
N ASP A 155 -9.33 29.15 1.02
CA ASP A 155 -8.97 30.55 1.16
C ASP A 155 -8.38 30.86 2.54
N GLY A 156 -7.23 31.55 2.54
CA GLY A 156 -6.50 31.92 3.75
C GLY A 156 -5.53 30.84 4.26
N VAL A 157 -5.42 29.66 3.62
CA VAL A 157 -4.34 28.71 3.85
C VAL A 157 -3.18 29.05 2.92
N ALA A 158 -1.99 29.25 3.47
CA ALA A 158 -0.78 29.55 2.70
C ALA A 158 -0.01 28.25 2.37
N GLU A 159 0.18 27.38 3.35
CA GLU A 159 0.83 26.09 3.22
C GLU A 159 0.22 25.11 4.22
N SER A 160 0.16 23.84 3.86
CA SER A 160 -0.27 22.78 4.77
C SER A 160 0.65 21.58 4.72
N CYS A 161 0.63 20.79 5.80
CA CYS A 161 1.31 19.52 5.92
C CYS A 161 0.46 18.56 6.75
N VAL A 162 0.27 17.34 6.25
CA VAL A 162 -0.47 16.29 6.94
C VAL A 162 0.49 15.19 7.39
N ILE A 163 0.39 14.82 8.66
CA ILE A 163 1.09 13.65 9.19
C ILE A 163 0.09 12.62 9.75
N TYR A 164 0.44 11.37 9.64
CA TYR A 164 -0.33 10.28 10.25
C TYR A 164 0.34 9.82 11.54
N ASN A 165 -0.36 10.01 12.66
CA ASN A 165 0.08 9.45 13.94
C ASN A 165 -0.41 8.01 14.06
N LYS A 166 0.47 7.06 13.72
CA LYS A 166 0.16 5.63 13.71
C LYS A 166 -0.23 5.06 15.08
N ALA A 167 0.33 5.62 16.17
CA ALA A 167 0.03 5.15 17.53
C ALA A 167 -1.38 5.54 18.00
N LYS A 168 -1.89 6.67 17.53
CA LYS A 168 -3.23 7.18 17.86
C LYS A 168 -4.24 6.96 16.73
N GLU A 169 -3.78 6.47 15.59
CA GLU A 169 -4.59 6.29 14.37
C GLU A 169 -5.33 7.57 13.96
N VAL A 170 -4.63 8.73 13.98
CA VAL A 170 -5.21 10.03 13.61
C VAL A 170 -4.36 10.74 12.58
N LEU A 171 -5.03 11.44 11.67
CA LEU A 171 -4.43 12.43 10.78
C LEU A 171 -4.28 13.75 11.53
N ILE A 172 -3.14 14.39 11.41
CA ILE A 172 -2.86 15.69 12.00
C ILE A 172 -2.47 16.62 10.86
N LEU A 173 -3.32 17.63 10.62
CA LEU A 173 -3.07 18.68 9.66
C LEU A 173 -2.45 19.90 10.36
N PHE A 174 -1.30 20.32 9.89
CA PHE A 174 -0.66 21.58 10.21
C PHE A 174 -0.86 22.53 9.03
N TYR A 175 -1.10 23.80 9.29
CA TYR A 175 -1.20 24.80 8.23
C TYR A 175 -0.72 26.17 8.71
N THR A 176 -0.39 27.02 7.75
CA THR A 176 -0.05 28.43 7.93
C THR A 176 -1.02 29.31 7.16
N GLY A 177 -1.10 30.60 7.49
CA GLY A 177 -2.01 31.56 6.85
C GLY A 177 -3.04 32.11 7.82
N ASP A 178 -4.01 32.86 7.29
CA ASP A 178 -5.03 33.59 8.07
C ASP A 178 -6.38 32.84 8.15
N CYS A 179 -6.45 31.61 7.62
CA CYS A 179 -7.64 30.77 7.68
C CYS A 179 -7.94 30.38 9.13
N ASP A 180 -9.16 30.60 9.62
CA ASP A 180 -9.55 30.08 10.91
C ASP A 180 -9.84 28.58 10.85
N ARG A 181 -9.56 27.88 11.97
CA ARG A 181 -9.68 26.43 12.06
C ARG A 181 -11.07 25.91 11.67
N ARG A 182 -12.14 26.62 12.04
CA ARG A 182 -13.52 26.16 11.82
C ARG A 182 -13.87 26.20 10.33
N SER A 183 -13.44 27.25 9.64
CA SER A 183 -13.61 27.38 8.18
C SER A 183 -12.89 26.29 7.43
N LEU A 184 -11.65 25.95 7.82
CA LEU A 184 -10.89 24.85 7.24
C LEU A 184 -11.57 23.51 7.50
N GLU A 185 -12.02 23.24 8.74
CA GLU A 185 -12.74 21.98 9.08
C GLU A 185 -14.04 21.83 8.28
N LEU A 186 -14.77 22.91 8.02
CA LEU A 186 -15.98 22.87 7.21
C LEU A 186 -15.67 22.59 5.73
N ALA A 187 -14.70 23.31 5.16
CA ALA A 187 -14.30 23.11 3.77
C ALA A 187 -13.85 21.65 3.49
N LEU A 188 -13.05 21.06 4.37
CA LEU A 188 -12.59 19.68 4.23
C LEU A 188 -13.69 18.63 4.46
N ARG A 189 -14.84 19.00 5.06
CA ARG A 189 -15.99 18.09 5.20
C ARG A 189 -16.90 18.11 3.98
N ASP A 190 -17.04 19.26 3.33
CA ASP A 190 -17.97 19.46 2.21
C ASP A 190 -17.38 18.96 0.88
N GLU A 191 -16.06 18.96 0.77
CA GLU A 191 -15.32 18.34 -0.33
C GLU A 191 -14.38 17.27 0.23
N PRO A 192 -14.89 16.09 0.63
CA PRO A 192 -14.01 15.02 1.03
C PRO A 192 -13.09 14.66 -0.15
N PRO A 193 -11.78 14.45 0.09
CA PRO A 193 -10.86 13.98 -0.94
C PRO A 193 -11.50 12.76 -1.63
N GLY A 194 -11.57 12.79 -2.96
CA GLY A 194 -12.38 11.90 -3.79
C GLY A 194 -12.15 10.42 -3.48
N PHE A 195 -13.14 9.84 -2.85
CA PHE A 195 -13.26 8.39 -2.65
C PHE A 195 -14.16 7.78 -3.71
#